data_84e9dd2b2c76f092c273aadc47f5909e
#
_entry.id   84e9dd2b2c76f092c273aadc47f5909e
#
_cell.length_a   1.000
_cell.length_b   1.000
_cell.length_c   1.000
_cell.angle_alpha   90.00
_cell.angle_beta   90.00
_cell.angle_gamma   90.00
#
_symmetry.space_group_name_H-M   'P 1'
#
loop_
_entity.id
_entity.type
_entity.pdbx_description
1 polymer ?
#
loop_
_entity_poly.entity_id
_entity_poly.type
_entity_poly.pdbx_seq_one_letter_code
_entity_poly.pdbx_strand_id
1 'polypeptide(L)'
;MNTPQSDEEKRQHVDIETLSTVSFGQQILLGALVADSIAMPVHWYYNQSAIERDFGILDSYHSPRKTHPDSILWRSEYKPLNADGDILREQSQYWGKRGVHYHQFLTAGENTLNSLLAIELFELVRRLGHYDSIRWLDHYINFMLTPQKHNDTYAEEYHRHFFTNYASGRKALNC
;
A
#
# COMPACT_ATOMS: atom_id res chain seq x y z
N MET A 1 -18.51 13.12 -48.39
CA MET A 1 -17.33 13.53 -47.63
C MET A 1 -17.75 13.57 -46.18
N ASN A 2 -17.44 12.50 -45.43
CA ASN A 2 -17.77 12.41 -44.01
C ASN A 2 -16.50 12.78 -43.23
N THR A 3 -16.58 13.84 -42.48
CA THR A 3 -15.55 14.30 -41.55
C THR A 3 -15.52 13.36 -40.34
N PRO A 4 -14.37 12.88 -39.88
CA PRO A 4 -14.30 12.08 -38.64
C PRO A 4 -14.54 13.02 -37.44
N GLN A 5 -15.48 12.67 -36.62
CA GLN A 5 -15.70 13.27 -35.30
C GLN A 5 -14.51 12.89 -34.40
N SER A 6 -13.93 13.89 -33.75
CA SER A 6 -12.75 13.78 -32.88
C SER A 6 -13.04 13.00 -31.61
N ASP A 7 -12.09 12.14 -31.23
CA ASP A 7 -12.10 11.30 -30.02
C ASP A 7 -11.94 12.08 -28.68
N GLU A 8 -12.15 13.40 -28.70
CA GLU A 8 -11.95 14.26 -27.51
C GLU A 8 -13.16 14.37 -26.56
N GLU A 9 -14.32 13.81 -26.90
CA GLU A 9 -15.57 14.02 -26.12
C GLU A 9 -15.96 12.88 -25.16
N LYS A 10 -15.10 11.93 -24.88
CA LYS A 10 -15.35 10.90 -23.86
C LYS A 10 -14.60 11.15 -22.54
N ARG A 11 -14.54 12.39 -22.08
CA ARG A 11 -14.33 12.62 -20.65
C ARG A 11 -15.64 12.29 -19.96
N GLN A 12 -15.68 11.12 -19.30
CA GLN A 12 -16.80 10.74 -18.45
C GLN A 12 -17.02 11.86 -17.42
N HIS A 13 -18.12 12.58 -17.58
CA HIS A 13 -18.66 13.44 -16.54
C HIS A 13 -18.95 12.54 -15.34
N VAL A 14 -18.10 12.57 -14.32
CA VAL A 14 -18.43 11.99 -13.02
C VAL A 14 -19.55 12.87 -12.47
N ASP A 15 -20.75 12.31 -12.41
CA ASP A 15 -21.93 13.01 -11.93
C ASP A 15 -21.69 13.48 -10.50
N ILE A 16 -21.68 14.79 -10.29
CA ILE A 16 -21.48 15.44 -8.96
C ILE A 16 -22.56 14.98 -7.97
N GLU A 17 -23.73 14.55 -8.45
CA GLU A 17 -24.80 13.99 -7.62
C GLU A 17 -24.39 12.65 -6.97
N THR A 18 -23.53 11.86 -7.60
CA THR A 18 -23.05 10.59 -7.03
C THR A 18 -22.10 10.84 -5.83
N LEU A 19 -21.41 11.97 -5.79
CA LEU A 19 -20.53 12.35 -4.67
C LEU A 19 -21.32 12.80 -3.42
N SER A 20 -22.56 13.23 -3.56
CA SER A 20 -23.42 13.68 -2.44
C SER A 20 -23.92 12.53 -1.56
N THR A 21 -23.80 11.27 -2.02
CA THR A 21 -24.22 10.07 -1.28
C THR A 21 -23.09 9.43 -0.47
N VAL A 22 -21.84 9.87 -0.67
CA VAL A 22 -20.67 9.32 0.03
C VAL A 22 -20.59 9.93 1.43
N SER A 23 -20.60 9.08 2.47
CA SER A 23 -20.49 9.55 3.85
C SER A 23 -19.17 10.29 4.10
N PHE A 24 -19.15 11.20 5.08
CA PHE A 24 -17.94 11.96 5.46
C PHE A 24 -16.73 11.03 5.75
N GLY A 25 -16.96 9.90 6.43
CA GLY A 25 -15.91 8.90 6.68
C GLY A 25 -15.35 8.28 5.40
N GLN A 26 -16.20 7.99 4.43
CA GLN A 26 -15.76 7.48 3.12
C GLN A 26 -14.97 8.53 2.33
N GLN A 27 -15.35 9.81 2.41
CA GLN A 27 -14.59 10.89 1.75
C GLN A 27 -13.19 11.04 2.35
N ILE A 28 -13.05 10.95 3.68
CA ILE A 28 -11.74 10.96 4.35
C ILE A 28 -10.89 9.78 3.89
N LEU A 29 -11.44 8.57 3.89
CA LEU A 29 -10.73 7.38 3.45
C LEU A 29 -10.27 7.52 1.99
N LEU A 30 -11.16 7.92 1.09
CA LEU A 30 -10.82 8.14 -0.32
C LEU A 30 -9.70 9.18 -0.48
N GLY A 31 -9.77 10.30 0.25
CA GLY A 31 -8.71 11.31 0.23
C GLY A 31 -7.35 10.75 0.69
N ALA A 32 -7.34 9.93 1.74
CA ALA A 32 -6.13 9.27 2.22
C ALA A 32 -5.56 8.27 1.21
N LEU A 33 -6.42 7.47 0.56
CA LEU A 33 -6.01 6.51 -0.47
C LEU A 33 -5.43 7.18 -1.72
N VAL A 34 -6.06 8.28 -2.17
CA VAL A 34 -5.54 9.08 -3.28
C VAL A 34 -4.18 9.68 -2.93
N ALA A 35 -4.05 10.25 -1.73
CA ALA A 35 -2.79 10.83 -1.27
C ALA A 35 -1.66 9.78 -1.16
N ASP A 36 -1.96 8.60 -0.62
CA ASP A 36 -1.02 7.47 -0.55
C ASP A 36 -0.55 7.05 -1.95
N SER A 37 -1.47 6.85 -2.89
CA SER A 37 -1.15 6.44 -4.26
C SER A 37 -0.34 7.49 -5.03
N ILE A 38 -0.57 8.79 -4.80
CA ILE A 38 0.23 9.88 -5.41
C ILE A 38 1.62 9.93 -4.76
N ALA A 39 1.72 9.77 -3.44
CA ALA A 39 2.96 9.84 -2.70
C ALA A 39 3.82 8.56 -2.81
N MET A 40 3.21 7.43 -3.10
CA MET A 40 3.85 6.10 -3.12
C MET A 40 5.18 6.06 -3.92
N PRO A 41 5.30 6.62 -5.13
CA PRO A 41 6.54 6.53 -5.91
C PRO A 41 7.70 7.33 -5.30
N VAL A 42 7.46 8.19 -4.33
CA VAL A 42 8.47 9.02 -3.65
C VAL A 42 8.55 8.78 -2.14
N HIS A 43 7.91 7.72 -1.64
CA HIS A 43 8.03 7.37 -0.22
C HIS A 43 9.50 7.26 0.18
N TRP A 44 9.88 7.96 1.27
CA TRP A 44 11.24 8.04 1.82
C TRP A 44 12.31 8.60 0.88
N TYR A 45 11.93 9.39 -0.13
CA TYR A 45 12.87 10.27 -0.78
C TYR A 45 13.14 11.47 0.14
N TYR A 46 14.39 11.63 0.55
CA TYR A 46 14.84 12.76 1.37
C TYR A 46 15.50 13.87 0.53
N ASN A 47 15.93 13.52 -0.68
CA ASN A 47 16.53 14.45 -1.62
C ASN A 47 15.45 15.01 -2.57
N GLN A 48 15.02 16.25 -2.30
CA GLN A 48 14.01 16.94 -3.13
C GLN A 48 14.44 17.07 -4.61
N SER A 49 15.74 17.34 -4.87
CA SER A 49 16.23 17.40 -6.25
C SER A 49 16.14 16.05 -6.98
N ALA A 50 16.16 14.93 -6.25
CA ALA A 50 15.94 13.62 -6.84
C ALA A 50 14.45 13.41 -7.20
N ILE A 51 13.52 13.89 -6.38
CA ILE A 51 12.08 13.88 -6.69
C ILE A 51 11.82 14.71 -7.95
N GLU A 52 12.31 15.94 -7.97
CA GLU A 52 12.13 16.88 -9.07
C GLU A 52 12.71 16.33 -10.39
N ARG A 53 13.91 15.75 -10.34
CA ARG A 53 14.55 15.12 -11.50
C ARG A 53 13.78 13.91 -12.01
N ASP A 54 13.27 13.07 -11.10
CA ASP A 54 12.73 11.74 -11.41
C ASP A 54 11.24 11.78 -11.75
N PHE A 55 10.49 12.73 -11.18
CA PHE A 55 9.04 12.82 -11.27
C PHE A 55 8.52 14.22 -11.63
N GLY A 56 9.29 15.28 -11.40
CA GLY A 56 8.81 16.65 -11.56
C GLY A 56 7.76 16.99 -10.49
N ILE A 57 6.65 17.55 -10.92
CA ILE A 57 5.49 17.84 -10.05
C ILE A 57 4.66 16.57 -9.90
N LEU A 58 4.39 16.16 -8.65
CA LEU A 58 3.57 15.00 -8.33
C LEU A 58 2.10 15.44 -8.17
N ASP A 59 1.40 15.60 -9.27
CA ASP A 59 -0.02 15.95 -9.34
C ASP A 59 -0.90 14.83 -9.92
N SER A 60 -0.28 13.68 -10.20
CA SER A 60 -0.91 12.53 -10.82
C SER A 60 -0.29 11.21 -10.32
N TYR A 61 -0.89 10.10 -10.70
CA TYR A 61 -0.40 8.78 -10.33
C TYR A 61 0.83 8.40 -11.17
N HIS A 62 1.90 8.00 -10.50
CA HIS A 62 3.12 7.50 -11.11
C HIS A 62 3.49 6.12 -10.57
N SER A 63 4.05 5.28 -11.43
CA SER A 63 4.71 4.06 -10.95
C SER A 63 6.04 4.39 -10.29
N PRO A 64 6.44 3.67 -9.25
CA PRO A 64 7.74 3.87 -8.63
C PRO A 64 8.86 3.52 -9.61
N ARG A 65 10.02 4.18 -9.48
CA ARG A 65 11.20 3.78 -10.23
C ARG A 65 11.76 2.48 -9.66
N LYS A 66 12.43 1.67 -10.49
CA LYS A 66 13.08 0.44 -10.03
C LYS A 66 14.17 0.70 -8.98
N THR A 67 14.78 1.89 -9.03
CA THR A 67 15.84 2.30 -8.11
C THR A 67 15.36 3.46 -7.23
N HIS A 68 15.75 3.42 -5.98
CA HIS A 68 15.45 4.46 -4.98
C HIS A 68 16.78 5.04 -4.43
N PRO A 69 17.07 6.34 -4.63
CA PRO A 69 18.37 6.93 -4.28
C PRO A 69 18.66 6.92 -2.78
N ASP A 70 17.62 7.09 -1.96
CA ASP A 70 17.72 7.21 -0.50
C ASP A 70 17.38 5.92 0.25
N SER A 71 17.18 4.79 -0.46
CA SER A 71 16.79 3.54 0.18
C SER A 71 17.86 3.05 1.17
N ILE A 72 17.40 2.77 2.38
CA ILE A 72 18.21 2.15 3.44
C ILE A 72 17.86 0.67 3.67
N LEU A 73 17.07 0.06 2.78
CA LEU A 73 16.63 -1.34 2.89
C LEU A 73 17.82 -2.30 3.01
N TRP A 74 18.99 -1.93 2.45
CA TRP A 74 20.23 -2.67 2.53
C TRP A 74 20.81 -2.77 3.95
N ARG A 75 20.36 -1.94 4.89
CA ARG A 75 20.75 -1.98 6.32
C ARG A 75 19.90 -2.93 7.14
N SER A 76 18.82 -3.45 6.56
CA SER A 76 17.85 -4.27 7.26
C SER A 76 17.88 -5.69 6.74
N GLU A 77 17.60 -6.64 7.61
CA GLU A 77 17.39 -8.04 7.25
C GLU A 77 15.94 -8.42 7.48
N TYR A 78 15.46 -9.32 6.63
CA TYR A 78 14.16 -9.96 6.81
C TYR A 78 14.36 -11.47 6.83
N LYS A 79 14.14 -12.07 7.99
CA LYS A 79 14.30 -13.52 8.22
C LYS A 79 13.13 -14.02 9.04
N PRO A 80 12.03 -14.44 8.39
CA PRO A 80 10.88 -15.00 9.11
C PRO A 80 11.29 -16.30 9.81
N LEU A 81 10.72 -16.54 10.99
CA LEU A 81 11.02 -17.72 11.79
C LEU A 81 10.51 -19.00 11.11
N ASN A 82 9.34 -18.92 10.50
CA ASN A 82 8.66 -20.01 9.77
C ASN A 82 7.62 -19.40 8.83
N ALA A 83 6.77 -20.23 8.19
CA ALA A 83 5.75 -19.78 7.28
C ALA A 83 4.70 -18.85 7.91
N ASP A 84 4.40 -18.99 9.21
CA ASP A 84 3.46 -18.12 9.93
C ASP A 84 4.04 -16.72 10.21
N GLY A 85 5.33 -16.53 9.99
CA GLY A 85 6.00 -15.22 10.07
C GLY A 85 6.35 -14.62 8.71
N ASP A 86 6.17 -15.35 7.62
CA ASP A 86 6.59 -14.92 6.29
C ASP A 86 5.50 -14.13 5.55
N ILE A 87 5.49 -12.81 5.80
CA ILE A 87 4.57 -11.86 5.19
C ILE A 87 5.07 -11.25 3.88
N LEU A 88 6.33 -11.45 3.51
CA LEU A 88 6.95 -10.86 2.31
C LEU A 88 7.30 -11.89 1.24
N ARG A 89 7.43 -13.16 1.59
CA ARG A 89 7.71 -14.27 0.66
C ARG A 89 8.86 -13.95 -0.30
N GLU A 90 8.61 -14.04 -1.60
CA GLU A 90 9.61 -13.73 -2.64
C GLU A 90 10.11 -12.28 -2.61
N GLN A 91 9.35 -11.34 -2.04
CA GLN A 91 9.81 -9.96 -1.88
C GLN A 91 10.93 -9.83 -0.86
N SER A 92 11.05 -10.77 0.06
CA SER A 92 12.12 -10.83 1.07
C SER A 92 13.53 -10.82 0.46
N GLN A 93 13.70 -11.37 -0.75
CA GLN A 93 14.98 -11.42 -1.46
C GLN A 93 15.60 -10.05 -1.78
N TYR A 94 14.81 -8.99 -1.72
CA TYR A 94 15.27 -7.62 -1.99
C TYR A 94 15.82 -6.91 -0.75
N TRP A 95 15.59 -7.47 0.43
CA TRP A 95 16.18 -6.97 1.68
C TRP A 95 17.70 -7.18 1.70
N GLY A 96 18.42 -6.24 2.30
CA GLY A 96 19.87 -6.22 2.27
C GLY A 96 20.49 -5.68 0.97
N LYS A 97 19.68 -5.36 -0.06
CA LYS A 97 20.15 -4.83 -1.34
C LYS A 97 20.05 -3.31 -1.39
N ARG A 98 21.06 -2.67 -2.02
CA ARG A 98 21.10 -1.21 -2.20
C ARG A 98 20.21 -0.76 -3.34
N GLY A 99 19.66 0.45 -3.19
CA GLY A 99 18.93 1.13 -4.24
C GLY A 99 17.59 0.52 -4.60
N VAL A 100 17.07 -0.41 -3.80
CA VAL A 100 15.77 -1.05 -4.02
C VAL A 100 14.66 -0.09 -3.58
N HIS A 101 13.67 0.12 -4.44
CA HIS A 101 12.49 0.88 -4.08
C HIS A 101 11.58 0.05 -3.15
N TYR A 102 11.08 0.67 -2.08
CA TYR A 102 10.24 0.00 -1.08
C TYR A 102 8.93 -0.55 -1.68
N HIS A 103 8.44 0.08 -2.74
CA HIS A 103 7.19 -0.25 -3.45
C HIS A 103 7.44 -0.64 -4.92
N GLN A 104 8.59 -1.22 -5.25
CA GLN A 104 9.04 -1.45 -6.65
C GLN A 104 8.09 -2.29 -7.53
N PHE A 105 7.17 -3.03 -6.92
CA PHE A 105 6.20 -3.88 -7.61
C PHE A 105 4.81 -3.28 -7.71
N LEU A 106 4.60 -2.11 -7.10
CA LEU A 106 3.35 -1.38 -7.26
C LEU A 106 3.36 -0.61 -8.59
N THR A 107 2.18 -0.37 -9.11
CA THR A 107 1.94 0.42 -10.32
C THR A 107 1.26 1.75 -10.00
N ALA A 108 1.18 2.65 -10.97
CA ALA A 108 0.52 3.93 -10.81
C ALA A 108 -0.94 3.77 -10.34
N GLY A 109 -1.30 4.43 -9.25
CA GLY A 109 -2.64 4.36 -8.66
C GLY A 109 -2.85 3.24 -7.64
N GLU A 110 -1.90 2.30 -7.47
CA GLU A 110 -1.98 1.32 -6.39
C GLU A 110 -1.64 1.93 -5.03
N ASN A 111 -2.22 1.36 -4.00
CA ASN A 111 -2.01 1.75 -2.62
C ASN A 111 -0.94 0.88 -1.94
N THR A 112 -0.24 1.46 -0.97
CA THR A 112 0.74 0.75 -0.15
C THR A 112 0.07 -0.22 0.83
N LEU A 113 0.85 -1.13 1.41
CA LEU A 113 0.39 -2.13 2.36
C LEU A 113 -0.45 -1.53 3.51
N ASN A 114 -0.03 -0.40 4.07
CA ASN A 114 -0.75 0.25 5.17
C ASN A 114 -2.13 0.74 4.74
N SER A 115 -2.24 1.29 3.55
CA SER A 115 -3.51 1.75 2.99
C SER A 115 -4.41 0.58 2.61
N LEU A 116 -3.86 -0.52 2.10
CA LEU A 116 -4.61 -1.76 1.87
C LEU A 116 -5.19 -2.30 3.19
N LEU A 117 -4.41 -2.32 4.26
CA LEU A 117 -4.89 -2.72 5.59
C LEU A 117 -5.96 -1.78 6.14
N ALA A 118 -5.87 -0.48 5.86
CA ALA A 118 -6.93 0.47 6.23
C ALA A 118 -8.24 0.17 5.49
N ILE A 119 -8.19 -0.17 4.20
CA ILE A 119 -9.35 -0.61 3.42
C ILE A 119 -9.96 -1.88 4.03
N GLU A 120 -9.14 -2.88 4.33
CA GLU A 120 -9.58 -4.15 4.91
C GLU A 120 -10.25 -3.95 6.28
N LEU A 121 -9.68 -3.07 7.12
CA LEU A 121 -10.27 -2.70 8.40
C LEU A 121 -11.63 -1.99 8.22
N PHE A 122 -11.68 -1.01 7.31
CA PHE A 122 -12.91 -0.27 7.02
C PHE A 122 -14.02 -1.22 6.55
N GLU A 123 -13.72 -2.12 5.62
CA GLU A 123 -14.68 -3.11 5.10
C GLU A 123 -15.12 -4.10 6.19
N LEU A 124 -14.23 -4.53 7.07
CA LEU A 124 -14.58 -5.38 8.20
C LEU A 124 -15.55 -4.67 9.14
N VAL A 125 -15.23 -3.44 9.56
CA VAL A 125 -16.09 -2.64 10.45
C VAL A 125 -17.44 -2.35 9.79
N ARG A 126 -17.46 -2.00 8.50
CA ARG A 126 -18.69 -1.78 7.74
C ARG A 126 -19.59 -3.03 7.74
N ARG A 127 -19.01 -4.21 7.57
CA ARG A 127 -19.73 -5.50 7.56
C ARG A 127 -20.25 -5.90 8.93
N LEU A 128 -19.47 -5.62 10.00
CA LEU A 128 -19.83 -5.97 11.37
C LEU A 128 -20.73 -4.92 12.04
N GLY A 129 -20.73 -3.67 11.54
CA GLY A 129 -21.40 -2.54 12.17
C GLY A 129 -20.64 -1.94 13.37
N HIS A 130 -19.53 -2.52 13.78
CA HIS A 130 -18.68 -2.08 14.89
C HIS A 130 -17.26 -2.61 14.74
N TYR A 131 -16.32 -2.04 15.47
CA TYR A 131 -14.95 -2.55 15.60
C TYR A 131 -14.90 -3.71 16.58
N ASP A 132 -14.26 -4.81 16.17
CA ASP A 132 -13.96 -5.99 17.00
C ASP A 132 -12.47 -6.35 16.82
N SER A 133 -11.69 -6.21 17.88
CA SER A 133 -10.24 -6.43 17.83
C SER A 133 -9.86 -7.88 17.53
N ILE A 134 -10.63 -8.85 17.98
CA ILE A 134 -10.34 -10.27 17.73
C ILE A 134 -10.60 -10.57 16.25
N ARG A 135 -11.74 -10.16 15.73
CA ARG A 135 -12.08 -10.31 14.31
C ARG A 135 -11.10 -9.57 13.40
N TRP A 136 -10.64 -8.39 13.83
CA TRP A 136 -9.61 -7.66 13.09
C TRP A 136 -8.28 -8.41 13.07
N LEU A 137 -7.79 -8.92 14.19
CA LEU A 137 -6.54 -9.68 14.24
C LEU A 137 -6.59 -10.94 13.39
N ASP A 138 -7.69 -11.70 13.45
CA ASP A 138 -7.89 -12.87 12.59
C ASP A 138 -7.86 -12.49 11.10
N HIS A 139 -8.54 -11.39 10.74
CA HIS A 139 -8.58 -10.89 9.37
C HIS A 139 -7.21 -10.39 8.91
N TYR A 140 -6.52 -9.61 9.74
CA TYR A 140 -5.17 -9.09 9.50
C TYR A 140 -4.15 -10.22 9.26
N ILE A 141 -4.14 -11.22 10.13
CA ILE A 141 -3.26 -12.39 9.99
C ILE A 141 -3.54 -13.11 8.65
N ASN A 142 -4.81 -13.37 8.38
CA ASN A 142 -5.20 -14.03 7.12
C ASN A 142 -4.80 -13.20 5.90
N PHE A 143 -5.03 -11.89 5.90
CA PHE A 143 -4.63 -11.00 4.82
C PHE A 143 -3.11 -11.04 4.58
N MET A 144 -2.32 -10.86 5.63
CA MET A 144 -0.85 -10.80 5.52
C MET A 144 -0.22 -12.13 5.12
N LEU A 145 -0.80 -13.26 5.56
CA LEU A 145 -0.31 -14.60 5.25
C LEU A 145 -0.90 -15.18 3.96
N THR A 146 -1.89 -14.56 3.32
CA THR A 146 -2.43 -15.02 2.05
C THR A 146 -1.58 -14.49 0.89
N PRO A 147 -1.08 -15.36 -0.01
CA PRO A 147 -0.33 -14.94 -1.19
C PRO A 147 -1.09 -13.93 -2.05
N GLN A 148 -0.37 -12.98 -2.65
CA GLN A 148 -0.88 -12.00 -3.62
C GLN A 148 -1.92 -10.99 -3.05
N LYS A 149 -2.07 -10.91 -1.73
CA LYS A 149 -2.91 -9.88 -1.10
C LYS A 149 -2.23 -8.50 -1.08
N HIS A 150 -0.92 -8.47 -1.11
CA HIS A 150 -0.11 -7.26 -1.31
C HIS A 150 1.17 -7.59 -2.08
N ASN A 151 1.75 -6.59 -2.72
CA ASN A 151 2.98 -6.68 -3.51
C ASN A 151 4.11 -5.79 -2.97
N ASP A 152 3.97 -5.25 -1.77
CA ASP A 152 4.99 -4.41 -1.18
C ASP A 152 6.27 -5.19 -0.88
N THR A 153 7.42 -4.58 -1.20
CA THR A 153 8.74 -5.11 -0.85
C THR A 153 9.07 -4.83 0.61
N TYR A 154 8.46 -3.80 1.18
CA TYR A 154 8.70 -3.38 2.56
C TYR A 154 7.44 -3.57 3.41
N ALA A 155 7.64 -4.10 4.60
CA ALA A 155 6.66 -4.08 5.68
C ALA A 155 7.31 -3.41 6.90
N GLU A 156 6.58 -2.52 7.55
CA GLU A 156 7.04 -1.76 8.70
C GLU A 156 7.42 -2.67 9.87
N GLU A 157 8.22 -2.13 10.77
CA GLU A 157 8.79 -2.86 11.90
C GLU A 157 7.72 -3.48 12.80
N TYR A 158 6.61 -2.77 13.02
CA TYR A 158 5.52 -3.30 13.85
C TYR A 158 4.84 -4.53 13.23
N HIS A 159 4.67 -4.59 11.90
CA HIS A 159 4.19 -5.80 11.23
C HIS A 159 5.18 -6.95 11.42
N ARG A 160 6.46 -6.69 11.20
CA ARG A 160 7.51 -7.71 11.32
C ARG A 160 7.62 -8.25 12.75
N HIS A 161 7.53 -7.39 13.76
CA HIS A 161 7.53 -7.79 15.16
C HIS A 161 6.28 -8.60 15.53
N PHE A 162 5.11 -8.16 15.07
CA PHE A 162 3.88 -8.92 15.28
C PHE A 162 4.03 -10.35 14.73
N PHE A 163 4.42 -10.52 13.48
CA PHE A 163 4.54 -11.83 12.84
C PHE A 163 5.70 -12.65 13.38
N THR A 164 6.77 -12.06 13.86
CA THR A 164 7.83 -12.76 14.61
C THR A 164 7.26 -13.36 15.91
N ASN A 165 6.49 -12.60 16.66
CA ASN A 165 5.86 -13.06 17.88
C ASN A 165 4.78 -14.13 17.59
N TYR A 166 3.96 -13.93 16.59
CA TYR A 166 2.94 -14.87 16.15
C TYR A 166 3.56 -16.21 15.74
N ALA A 167 4.58 -16.19 14.90
CA ALA A 167 5.34 -17.36 14.46
C ALA A 167 6.06 -18.11 15.60
N SER A 168 6.33 -17.42 16.73
CA SER A 168 6.87 -18.06 17.94
C SER A 168 5.80 -18.75 18.80
N GLY A 169 4.52 -18.75 18.36
CA GLY A 169 3.39 -19.38 19.07
C GLY A 169 2.70 -18.48 20.09
N ARG A 170 2.95 -17.14 20.08
CA ARG A 170 2.18 -16.22 20.93
C ARG A 170 0.76 -16.09 20.40
N LYS A 171 -0.19 -15.87 21.32
CA LYS A 171 -1.58 -15.51 20.93
C LYS A 171 -1.57 -14.14 20.24
N ALA A 172 -2.38 -13.98 19.19
CA ALA A 172 -2.43 -12.74 18.41
C ALA A 172 -2.63 -11.47 19.26
N LEU A 173 -3.45 -11.53 20.31
CA LEU A 173 -3.66 -10.41 21.26
C LEU A 173 -2.43 -10.01 22.06
N ASN A 174 -1.37 -10.83 22.06
CA ASN A 174 -0.13 -10.64 22.83
C ASN A 174 1.08 -10.42 21.89
N CYS A 175 0.86 -10.27 20.59
CA CYS A 175 1.88 -9.98 19.61
C CYS A 175 2.04 -8.50 19.40
#